data_3e7821a1caf078b19bc5b5620dc71aa0
#
_entry.id   3e7821a1caf078b19bc5b5620dc71aa0
#
_cell.length_a   1.000
_cell.length_b   1.000
_cell.length_c   1.000
_cell.angle_alpha   90.00
_cell.angle_beta   90.00
_cell.angle_gamma   90.00
#
_symmetry.space_group_name_H-M   'P 1'
#
loop_
_entity.id
_entity.type
_entity.pdbx_description
1 polymer ?
#
loop_
_entity_poly.entity_id
_entity_poly.type
_entity_poly.pdbx_seq_one_letter_code
_entity_poly.pdbx_strand_id
1 'polypeptide(L)'
;CAAAYQKEGNKAMHNKGFEKETFKETVRENIKTLYRKTIDEATPQQIFQAVSYAVKDVIIDDWIATQKAYDEADAKTVYYMSMEFLMGRALGNNLINLTAYKEVKEALEEMEIDLNVIEDQEPDAALGNGGLGRLAACFLDSLATLNYPAYGCGIRYRYGMFKQKIKDGYQVEVPDNWLKEGNPFEIRREEYAKEVRFGGNIRFENDPETGKAKFVQENYESVLAIPYDMPIVGYGNHVVNTLRVWDAKAITDFKLDEFDRGNYHKAVEQENLAKLIVDVLYPNDNHYSGKELRLKQQYFFISASLQALLEKYKKKHSDVRKLHEKVIIQMNDTHPTVAVPELMRLLIDQEGLSWEEAWEVTSKTCAYTNHTIMAEALEKWPIDLFSRLLPRIYQIVQEIDRRFLIKVNEMYPGNEHKVKKMAILRDGQVRMANMAIIAGFSVNGVAKLHTDILKTQQLRDFYEMMPEKFNNKTNGITQRRFLAHGNPLLADWITDKIGNGWITDLS
;
A
#
# COMPACT_ATOMS: atom_id res chain seq x y z
N CYS A 1 -12.73 23.31 7.67
CA CYS A 1 -11.55 24.13 8.02
C CYS A 1 -10.39 24.00 7.03
N ALA A 2 -10.17 22.83 6.38
CA ALA A 2 -9.12 22.68 5.38
C ALA A 2 -9.32 23.53 4.11
N ALA A 3 -10.57 23.72 3.67
CA ALA A 3 -10.89 24.50 2.48
C ALA A 3 -10.67 26.02 2.61
N ALA A 4 -10.66 26.57 3.82
CA ALA A 4 -10.44 27.98 4.04
C ALA A 4 -8.95 28.38 4.04
N TYR A 5 -8.07 27.48 4.48
CA TYR A 5 -6.63 27.72 4.53
C TYR A 5 -5.95 27.67 3.16
N GLN A 6 -6.52 26.91 2.19
CA GLN A 6 -5.99 26.82 0.84
C GLN A 6 -6.20 28.07 -0.04
N LYS A 7 -7.18 28.91 0.27
CA LYS A 7 -7.46 30.10 -0.57
C LYS A 7 -6.44 31.24 -0.42
N GLU A 8 -5.74 31.36 0.67
CA GLU A 8 -4.80 32.46 0.92
C GLU A 8 -3.32 32.09 0.83
N GLY A 9 -2.93 30.86 1.25
CA GLY A 9 -1.54 30.39 1.19
C GLY A 9 -1.06 29.98 -0.21
N ASN A 10 -1.95 29.46 -1.05
CA ASN A 10 -1.61 28.96 -2.38
C ASN A 10 -1.44 30.05 -3.47
N LYS A 11 -1.92 31.28 -3.25
CA LYS A 11 -1.81 32.33 -4.27
C LYS A 11 -0.39 32.85 -4.50
N ALA A 12 0.53 32.64 -3.58
CA ALA A 12 1.89 33.19 -3.66
C ALA A 12 2.96 32.23 -4.22
N MET A 13 2.73 30.89 -4.22
CA MET A 13 3.68 29.91 -4.72
C MET A 13 3.33 29.29 -6.08
N HIS A 14 2.11 29.44 -6.58
CA HIS A 14 1.58 28.72 -7.76
C HIS A 14 1.46 29.57 -9.03
N ASN A 15 2.33 30.52 -9.28
CA ASN A 15 2.30 31.34 -10.51
C ASN A 15 3.29 30.87 -11.60
N LYS A 16 3.82 29.64 -11.52
CA LYS A 16 4.45 28.97 -12.68
C LYS A 16 3.45 27.94 -13.20
N GLY A 17 2.49 28.40 -14.01
CA GLY A 17 1.73 27.51 -14.90
C GLY A 17 2.71 26.67 -15.72
N PHE A 18 2.25 25.54 -16.25
CA PHE A 18 3.02 24.71 -17.17
C PHE A 18 3.49 25.58 -18.34
N GLU A 19 4.79 25.91 -18.37
CA GLU A 19 5.36 26.75 -19.40
C GLU A 19 5.94 25.89 -20.52
N LYS A 20 5.35 25.95 -21.72
CA LYS A 20 5.63 25.09 -22.86
C LYS A 20 7.12 25.11 -23.24
N GLU A 21 7.75 26.27 -23.34
CA GLU A 21 9.16 26.37 -23.75
C GLU A 21 10.10 25.78 -22.70
N THR A 22 9.89 26.07 -21.43
CA THR A 22 10.64 25.48 -20.33
C THR A 22 10.51 23.97 -20.31
N PHE A 23 9.32 23.41 -20.56
CA PHE A 23 9.11 21.98 -20.65
C PHE A 23 9.91 21.36 -21.82
N LYS A 24 9.86 21.95 -23.02
CA LYS A 24 10.62 21.46 -24.17
C LYS A 24 12.13 21.47 -23.92
N GLU A 25 12.63 22.53 -23.26
CA GLU A 25 14.05 22.62 -22.87
C GLU A 25 14.42 21.54 -21.85
N THR A 26 13.57 21.32 -20.85
CA THR A 26 13.77 20.27 -19.82
C THR A 26 13.80 18.88 -20.45
N VAL A 27 12.91 18.58 -21.40
CA VAL A 27 12.92 17.30 -22.13
C VAL A 27 14.23 17.11 -22.90
N ARG A 28 14.71 18.14 -23.63
CA ARG A 28 15.99 18.06 -24.35
C ARG A 28 17.16 17.86 -23.40
N GLU A 29 17.20 18.58 -22.27
CA GLU A 29 18.27 18.46 -21.29
C GLU A 29 18.25 17.09 -20.60
N ASN A 30 17.07 16.53 -20.31
CA ASN A 30 16.93 15.17 -19.79
C ASN A 30 17.47 14.12 -20.78
N ILE A 31 17.17 14.24 -22.08
CA ILE A 31 17.73 13.32 -23.09
C ILE A 31 19.26 13.42 -23.12
N LYS A 32 19.78 14.62 -23.12
CA LYS A 32 21.22 14.87 -23.15
C LYS A 32 21.93 14.30 -21.92
N THR A 33 21.39 14.55 -20.74
CA THR A 33 22.02 14.16 -19.46
C THR A 33 21.88 12.68 -19.16
N LEU A 34 20.72 12.08 -19.43
CA LEU A 34 20.48 10.67 -19.18
C LEU A 34 21.11 9.75 -20.23
N TYR A 35 21.15 10.18 -21.49
CA TYR A 35 21.52 9.30 -22.61
C TYR A 35 22.69 9.80 -23.47
N ARG A 36 23.17 11.01 -23.23
CA ARG A 36 24.22 11.65 -24.02
C ARG A 36 23.88 11.68 -25.54
N LYS A 37 22.62 12.05 -25.82
CA LYS A 37 22.06 12.12 -27.19
C LYS A 37 21.34 13.43 -27.41
N THR A 38 21.13 13.75 -28.68
CA THR A 38 20.15 14.74 -29.11
C THR A 38 18.76 14.09 -29.21
N ILE A 39 17.71 14.90 -29.32
CA ILE A 39 16.35 14.40 -29.45
C ILE A 39 16.13 13.52 -30.67
N ASP A 40 16.77 13.88 -31.82
CA ASP A 40 16.68 13.16 -33.08
C ASP A 40 17.35 11.78 -33.04
N GLU A 41 18.28 11.59 -32.12
CA GLU A 41 18.98 10.31 -31.88
C GLU A 41 18.32 9.43 -30.82
N ALA A 42 17.37 10.01 -30.08
CA ALA A 42 16.73 9.31 -28.96
C ALA A 42 15.67 8.32 -29.44
N THR A 43 15.61 7.17 -28.80
CA THR A 43 14.52 6.20 -29.05
C THR A 43 13.22 6.68 -28.39
N PRO A 44 12.04 6.22 -28.85
CA PRO A 44 10.77 6.55 -28.20
C PRO A 44 10.76 6.25 -26.70
N GLN A 45 11.39 5.16 -26.27
CA GLN A 45 11.54 4.80 -24.85
C GLN A 45 12.39 5.83 -24.08
N GLN A 46 13.46 6.34 -24.67
CA GLN A 46 14.30 7.37 -24.05
C GLN A 46 13.56 8.70 -23.95
N ILE A 47 12.78 9.03 -24.98
CA ILE A 47 11.91 10.22 -24.97
C ILE A 47 10.83 10.09 -23.89
N PHE A 48 10.18 8.91 -23.75
CA PHE A 48 9.24 8.64 -22.65
C PHE A 48 9.85 8.92 -21.29
N GLN A 49 11.06 8.42 -21.03
CA GLN A 49 11.76 8.66 -19.76
C GLN A 49 12.02 10.16 -19.55
N ALA A 50 12.51 10.86 -20.57
CA ALA A 50 12.83 12.29 -20.48
C ALA A 50 11.58 13.15 -20.25
N VAL A 51 10.48 12.86 -20.94
CA VAL A 51 9.16 13.49 -20.75
C VAL A 51 8.63 13.22 -19.34
N SER A 52 8.70 11.98 -18.88
CA SER A 52 8.22 11.60 -17.56
C SER A 52 9.00 12.28 -16.43
N TYR A 53 10.31 12.45 -16.56
CA TYR A 53 11.12 13.23 -15.61
C TYR A 53 10.74 14.71 -15.62
N ALA A 54 10.50 15.30 -16.80
CA ALA A 54 10.06 16.70 -16.91
C ALA A 54 8.68 16.92 -16.26
N VAL A 55 7.76 15.97 -16.40
CA VAL A 55 6.45 15.99 -15.73
C VAL A 55 6.62 15.79 -14.20
N LYS A 56 7.51 14.90 -13.79
CA LYS A 56 7.79 14.70 -12.35
C LYS A 56 8.34 15.95 -11.68
N ASP A 57 9.18 16.73 -12.36
CA ASP A 57 9.71 17.98 -11.81
C ASP A 57 8.59 18.95 -11.42
N VAL A 58 7.52 19.05 -12.24
CA VAL A 58 6.32 19.83 -11.90
C VAL A 58 5.57 19.23 -10.68
N ILE A 59 5.46 17.91 -10.62
CA ILE A 59 4.77 17.22 -9.53
C ILE A 59 5.50 17.39 -8.18
N ILE A 60 6.82 17.43 -8.17
CA ILE A 60 7.63 17.47 -6.93
C ILE A 60 7.32 18.69 -6.07
N ASP A 61 7.17 19.86 -6.66
CA ASP A 61 6.87 21.08 -5.91
C ASP A 61 5.52 20.98 -5.19
N ASP A 62 4.48 20.51 -5.89
CA ASP A 62 3.17 20.26 -5.32
C ASP A 62 3.20 19.14 -4.26
N TRP A 63 4.02 18.12 -4.46
CA TRP A 63 4.17 17.02 -3.52
C TRP A 63 4.79 17.48 -2.20
N ILE A 64 5.86 18.28 -2.27
CA ILE A 64 6.50 18.91 -1.09
C ILE A 64 5.50 19.84 -0.38
N ALA A 65 4.81 20.69 -1.12
CA ALA A 65 3.83 21.63 -0.58
C ALA A 65 2.66 20.89 0.11
N THR A 66 2.16 19.81 -0.49
CA THR A 66 1.10 18.98 0.10
C THR A 66 1.53 18.37 1.44
N GLN A 67 2.73 17.78 1.50
CA GLN A 67 3.23 17.18 2.75
C GLN A 67 3.39 18.25 3.85
N LYS A 68 3.92 19.42 3.49
CA LYS A 68 4.07 20.53 4.42
C LYS A 68 2.70 21.00 4.94
N ALA A 69 1.73 21.17 4.06
CA ALA A 69 0.37 21.59 4.45
C ALA A 69 -0.31 20.58 5.38
N TYR A 70 -0.17 19.27 5.13
CA TYR A 70 -0.70 18.22 6.01
C TYR A 70 0.00 18.23 7.37
N ASP A 71 1.29 18.46 7.37
CA ASP A 71 2.08 18.55 8.59
C ASP A 71 1.69 19.79 9.39
N GLU A 72 1.53 20.96 8.80
CA GLU A 72 1.10 22.18 9.47
C GLU A 72 -0.33 22.08 10.03
N ALA A 73 -1.24 21.47 9.28
CA ALA A 73 -2.62 21.24 9.72
C ALA A 73 -2.76 20.11 10.75
N ASP A 74 -1.69 19.37 11.04
CA ASP A 74 -1.73 18.16 11.89
C ASP A 74 -2.89 17.23 11.49
N ALA A 75 -3.03 17.00 10.19
CA ALA A 75 -4.18 16.36 9.60
C ALA A 75 -4.20 14.85 9.90
N LYS A 76 -5.39 14.32 10.18
CA LYS A 76 -5.59 12.86 10.30
C LYS A 76 -5.35 12.21 8.95
N THR A 77 -4.51 11.17 8.92
CA THR A 77 -4.04 10.51 7.71
C THR A 77 -4.58 9.08 7.62
N VAL A 78 -5.04 8.70 6.43
CA VAL A 78 -5.44 7.34 6.08
C VAL A 78 -4.24 6.59 5.52
N TYR A 79 -3.97 5.40 6.05
CA TYR A 79 -3.00 4.44 5.51
C TYR A 79 -3.75 3.26 4.93
N TYR A 80 -3.80 3.22 3.60
CA TYR A 80 -4.47 2.16 2.85
C TYR A 80 -3.50 1.01 2.60
N MET A 81 -3.66 -0.08 3.36
CA MET A 81 -2.78 -1.25 3.32
C MET A 81 -3.32 -2.27 2.32
N SER A 82 -2.56 -2.59 1.28
CA SER A 82 -2.99 -3.55 0.26
C SER A 82 -1.81 -4.35 -0.30
N MET A 83 -2.07 -5.64 -0.58
CA MET A 83 -1.14 -6.48 -1.34
C MET A 83 -1.02 -6.07 -2.79
N GLU A 84 -2.02 -5.35 -3.32
CA GLU A 84 -2.10 -4.98 -4.72
C GLU A 84 -2.43 -3.49 -4.90
N PHE A 85 -1.75 -2.87 -5.86
CA PHE A 85 -2.10 -1.57 -6.42
C PHE A 85 -1.99 -1.64 -7.94
N LEU A 86 -3.09 -1.90 -8.62
CA LEU A 86 -3.14 -1.99 -10.09
C LEU A 86 -3.21 -0.59 -10.69
N MET A 87 -2.08 0.12 -10.65
CA MET A 87 -2.00 1.53 -11.02
C MET A 87 -2.16 1.77 -12.52
N GLY A 88 -1.69 0.84 -13.35
CA GLY A 88 -1.59 1.05 -14.78
C GLY A 88 -0.47 2.05 -15.14
N ARG A 89 -0.55 2.62 -16.35
CA ARG A 89 0.36 3.67 -16.83
C ARG A 89 0.12 4.98 -16.10
N ALA A 90 1.17 5.72 -15.80
CA ALA A 90 1.12 6.92 -14.96
C ALA A 90 1.17 8.23 -15.77
N LEU A 91 1.91 8.28 -16.89
CA LEU A 91 2.17 9.52 -17.60
C LEU A 91 0.88 10.25 -18.00
N GLY A 92 0.01 9.60 -18.78
CA GLY A 92 -1.22 10.23 -19.28
C GLY A 92 -2.19 10.58 -18.14
N ASN A 93 -2.31 9.71 -17.13
CA ASN A 93 -3.14 10.00 -15.94
C ASN A 93 -2.62 11.21 -15.14
N ASN A 94 -1.31 11.32 -14.97
CA ASN A 94 -0.70 12.47 -14.30
C ASN A 94 -0.94 13.76 -15.10
N LEU A 95 -0.78 13.72 -16.41
CA LEU A 95 -1.05 14.88 -17.29
C LEU A 95 -2.51 15.36 -17.20
N ILE A 96 -3.46 14.43 -17.17
CA ILE A 96 -4.88 14.75 -17.00
C ILE A 96 -5.13 15.37 -15.63
N ASN A 97 -4.62 14.76 -14.57
CA ASN A 97 -4.84 15.27 -13.21
C ASN A 97 -4.12 16.60 -12.94
N LEU A 98 -2.99 16.84 -13.58
CA LEU A 98 -2.32 18.16 -13.60
C LEU A 98 -3.05 19.19 -14.46
N THR A 99 -4.07 18.78 -15.22
CA THR A 99 -4.75 19.62 -16.24
C THR A 99 -3.80 20.17 -17.31
N ALA A 100 -2.73 19.42 -17.62
CA ALA A 100 -1.65 19.82 -18.54
C ALA A 100 -1.57 18.94 -19.81
N TYR A 101 -2.54 18.04 -20.04
CA TYR A 101 -2.47 17.07 -21.13
C TYR A 101 -2.39 17.74 -22.50
N LYS A 102 -3.21 18.78 -22.73
CA LYS A 102 -3.26 19.49 -24.00
C LYS A 102 -1.98 20.28 -24.25
N GLU A 103 -1.51 21.01 -23.27
CA GLU A 103 -0.28 21.83 -23.36
C GLU A 103 0.96 20.96 -23.60
N VAL A 104 1.07 19.82 -22.94
CA VAL A 104 2.17 18.86 -23.15
C VAL A 104 2.08 18.22 -24.53
N LYS A 105 0.89 17.84 -24.98
CA LYS A 105 0.67 17.28 -26.33
C LYS A 105 1.11 18.27 -27.39
N GLU A 106 0.67 19.53 -27.32
CA GLU A 106 1.08 20.59 -28.24
C GLU A 106 2.59 20.85 -28.21
N ALA A 107 3.21 20.86 -26.99
CA ALA A 107 4.65 21.04 -26.86
C ALA A 107 5.44 19.92 -27.56
N LEU A 108 4.99 18.67 -27.45
CA LEU A 108 5.62 17.52 -28.07
C LEU A 108 5.39 17.51 -29.60
N GLU A 109 4.18 17.88 -30.07
CA GLU A 109 3.89 18.02 -31.48
C GLU A 109 4.80 19.08 -32.16
N GLU A 110 5.09 20.21 -31.48
CA GLU A 110 6.07 21.21 -31.95
C GLU A 110 7.52 20.67 -31.99
N MET A 111 7.80 19.58 -31.28
CA MET A 111 9.08 18.85 -31.35
C MET A 111 9.03 17.65 -32.29
N GLU A 112 7.99 17.51 -33.10
CA GLU A 112 7.73 16.38 -34.01
C GLU A 112 7.58 15.03 -33.28
N ILE A 113 7.07 15.04 -32.00
CA ILE A 113 6.87 13.87 -31.18
C ILE A 113 5.36 13.64 -30.96
N ASP A 114 4.89 12.42 -31.25
CA ASP A 114 3.52 12.00 -30.95
C ASP A 114 3.43 11.48 -29.51
N LEU A 115 2.64 12.15 -28.68
CA LEU A 115 2.42 11.77 -27.29
C LEU A 115 1.86 10.34 -27.16
N ASN A 116 1.00 9.87 -28.07
CA ASN A 116 0.46 8.51 -27.98
C ASN A 116 1.56 7.46 -28.16
N VAL A 117 2.51 7.71 -29.06
CA VAL A 117 3.67 6.82 -29.25
C VAL A 117 4.54 6.77 -27.99
N ILE A 118 4.64 7.90 -27.28
CA ILE A 118 5.42 7.99 -26.04
C ILE A 118 4.70 7.29 -24.90
N GLU A 119 3.40 7.51 -24.71
CA GLU A 119 2.59 6.80 -23.71
C GLU A 119 2.63 5.28 -23.90
N ASP A 120 2.68 4.79 -25.16
CA ASP A 120 2.78 3.36 -25.46
C ASP A 120 4.12 2.72 -25.05
N GLN A 121 5.14 3.51 -24.77
CA GLN A 121 6.41 3.00 -24.24
C GLN A 121 6.35 2.66 -22.75
N GLU A 122 5.37 3.21 -22.02
CA GLU A 122 5.25 2.98 -20.57
C GLU A 122 4.73 1.58 -20.28
N PRO A 123 5.48 0.75 -19.54
CA PRO A 123 4.96 -0.51 -19.03
C PRO A 123 3.94 -0.25 -17.92
N ASP A 124 2.92 -1.09 -17.80
CA ASP A 124 2.07 -1.08 -16.62
C ASP A 124 2.90 -1.38 -15.37
N ALA A 125 2.67 -0.62 -14.31
CA ALA A 125 3.25 -0.95 -13.00
C ALA A 125 2.68 -2.29 -12.52
N ALA A 126 3.52 -3.34 -12.45
CA ALA A 126 3.11 -4.72 -12.16
C ALA A 126 2.85 -4.95 -10.65
N LEU A 127 2.16 -4.02 -10.00
CA LEU A 127 1.87 -4.02 -8.57
C LEU A 127 0.49 -4.56 -8.22
N GLY A 128 -0.24 -5.09 -9.18
CA GLY A 128 -1.58 -5.63 -8.99
C GLY A 128 -2.00 -6.56 -10.13
N ASN A 129 -3.11 -7.26 -9.92
CA ASN A 129 -3.61 -8.27 -10.85
C ASN A 129 -5.09 -8.10 -11.21
N GLY A 130 -5.94 -7.70 -10.26
CA GLY A 130 -7.39 -7.75 -10.47
C GLY A 130 -8.15 -6.62 -9.78
N GLY A 131 -9.41 -6.89 -9.48
CA GLY A 131 -10.37 -5.92 -8.95
C GLY A 131 -9.97 -5.30 -7.62
N LEU A 132 -9.37 -6.09 -6.71
CA LEU A 132 -8.86 -5.60 -5.42
C LEU A 132 -7.78 -4.53 -5.62
N GLY A 133 -6.81 -4.80 -6.49
CA GLY A 133 -5.73 -3.86 -6.80
C GLY A 133 -6.21 -2.62 -7.56
N ARG A 134 -7.20 -2.78 -8.48
CA ARG A 134 -7.75 -1.63 -9.20
C ARG A 134 -8.60 -0.72 -8.30
N LEU A 135 -9.36 -1.31 -7.37
CA LEU A 135 -10.09 -0.55 -6.37
C LEU A 135 -9.14 0.31 -5.51
N ALA A 136 -8.04 -0.29 -5.04
CA ALA A 136 -7.00 0.43 -4.29
C ALA A 136 -6.45 1.62 -5.08
N ALA A 137 -6.12 1.44 -6.35
CA ALA A 137 -5.64 2.50 -7.23
C ALA A 137 -6.68 3.61 -7.46
N CYS A 138 -7.96 3.26 -7.66
CA CYS A 138 -9.05 4.23 -7.79
C CYS A 138 -9.27 5.03 -6.50
N PHE A 139 -9.18 4.39 -5.34
CA PHE A 139 -9.30 5.08 -4.05
C PHE A 139 -8.18 6.09 -3.83
N LEU A 140 -6.93 5.76 -4.21
CA LEU A 140 -5.82 6.71 -4.10
C LEU A 140 -6.06 7.96 -4.95
N ASP A 141 -6.49 7.80 -6.20
CA ASP A 141 -6.85 8.89 -7.09
C ASP A 141 -7.97 9.77 -6.50
N SER A 142 -9.03 9.14 -5.99
CA SER A 142 -10.17 9.86 -5.40
C SER A 142 -9.81 10.56 -4.09
N LEU A 143 -9.00 9.94 -3.23
CA LEU A 143 -8.53 10.57 -1.98
C LEU A 143 -7.71 11.84 -2.28
N ALA A 144 -6.80 11.78 -3.26
CA ALA A 144 -6.02 12.94 -3.67
C ALA A 144 -6.91 14.04 -4.27
N THR A 145 -7.84 13.68 -5.17
CA THR A 145 -8.75 14.62 -5.82
C THR A 145 -9.70 15.28 -4.81
N LEU A 146 -10.13 14.55 -3.79
CA LEU A 146 -10.99 15.06 -2.71
C LEU A 146 -10.21 15.71 -1.55
N ASN A 147 -8.90 15.84 -1.69
CA ASN A 147 -8.04 16.50 -0.70
C ASN A 147 -7.98 15.80 0.67
N TYR A 148 -8.00 14.48 0.68
CA TYR A 148 -7.80 13.68 1.88
C TYR A 148 -6.34 13.26 2.03
N PRO A 149 -5.70 13.51 3.21
CA PRO A 149 -4.37 13.00 3.50
C PRO A 149 -4.37 11.48 3.50
N ALA A 150 -3.62 10.86 2.58
CA ALA A 150 -3.56 9.42 2.45
C ALA A 150 -2.21 8.90 1.97
N TYR A 151 -1.86 7.71 2.46
CA TYR A 151 -0.78 6.87 1.94
C TYR A 151 -1.36 5.56 1.46
N GLY A 152 -0.95 5.10 0.25
CA GLY A 152 -1.01 3.69 -0.10
C GLY A 152 0.25 2.99 0.43
N CYS A 153 0.11 1.79 0.98
CA CYS A 153 1.22 1.00 1.49
C CYS A 153 1.16 -0.43 0.93
N GLY A 154 2.21 -0.86 0.25
CA GLY A 154 2.29 -2.18 -0.38
C GLY A 154 3.71 -2.64 -0.64
N ILE A 155 3.87 -3.59 -1.55
CA ILE A 155 5.16 -4.17 -1.95
C ILE A 155 5.53 -3.72 -3.36
N ARG A 156 6.82 -3.41 -3.57
CA ARG A 156 7.40 -3.11 -4.88
C ARG A 156 7.80 -4.42 -5.56
N TYR A 157 6.81 -5.12 -6.16
CA TYR A 157 7.10 -6.38 -6.84
C TYR A 157 8.03 -6.16 -8.04
N ARG A 158 9.08 -6.98 -8.14
CA ARG A 158 10.03 -6.91 -9.25
C ARG A 158 9.42 -7.38 -10.57
N TYR A 159 8.66 -8.47 -10.51
CA TYR A 159 8.06 -9.12 -11.68
C TYR A 159 6.53 -9.11 -11.65
N GLY A 160 5.94 -8.55 -10.59
CA GLY A 160 4.50 -8.58 -10.38
C GLY A 160 3.98 -10.01 -10.27
N MET A 161 2.89 -10.30 -10.97
CA MET A 161 2.31 -11.63 -11.01
C MET A 161 2.82 -12.42 -12.22
N PHE A 162 2.56 -11.96 -13.43
CA PHE A 162 3.11 -12.47 -14.69
C PHE A 162 2.67 -11.59 -15.86
N LYS A 163 3.38 -11.72 -16.99
CA LYS A 163 2.97 -11.19 -18.29
C LYS A 163 2.40 -12.32 -19.14
N GLN A 164 1.24 -12.06 -19.74
CA GLN A 164 0.59 -13.01 -20.65
C GLN A 164 1.16 -12.90 -22.06
N LYS A 165 1.48 -14.04 -22.65
CA LYS A 165 1.83 -14.20 -24.08
C LYS A 165 0.95 -15.25 -24.71
N ILE A 166 0.72 -15.14 -26.00
CA ILE A 166 0.07 -16.19 -26.80
C ILE A 166 1.13 -16.93 -27.59
N LYS A 167 1.19 -18.24 -27.43
CA LYS A 167 2.06 -19.14 -28.19
C LYS A 167 1.23 -20.33 -28.67
N ASP A 168 1.23 -20.57 -29.98
CA ASP A 168 0.49 -21.68 -30.60
C ASP A 168 -1.00 -21.69 -30.25
N GLY A 169 -1.61 -20.50 -30.08
CA GLY A 169 -3.02 -20.34 -29.69
C GLY A 169 -3.31 -20.47 -28.19
N TYR A 170 -2.31 -20.75 -27.36
CA TYR A 170 -2.45 -20.91 -25.91
C TYR A 170 -1.80 -19.76 -25.12
N GLN A 171 -2.38 -19.40 -23.99
CA GLN A 171 -1.78 -18.45 -23.04
C GLN A 171 -0.53 -19.07 -22.43
N VAL A 172 0.55 -18.31 -22.40
CA VAL A 172 1.80 -18.62 -21.71
C VAL A 172 2.14 -17.48 -20.78
N GLU A 173 2.41 -17.80 -19.52
CA GLU A 173 2.77 -16.84 -18.48
C GLU A 173 4.30 -16.73 -18.40
N VAL A 174 4.80 -15.50 -18.41
CA VAL A 174 6.23 -15.17 -18.30
C VAL A 174 6.44 -14.07 -17.29
N PRO A 175 7.64 -13.94 -16.67
CA PRO A 175 7.93 -12.82 -15.78
C PRO A 175 7.69 -11.48 -16.46
N ASP A 176 7.02 -10.56 -15.78
CA ASP A 176 6.82 -9.19 -16.24
C ASP A 176 7.91 -8.27 -15.67
N ASN A 177 9.01 -8.14 -16.41
CA ASN A 177 10.14 -7.30 -16.00
C ASN A 177 9.87 -5.82 -16.27
N TRP A 178 8.84 -5.28 -15.63
CA TRP A 178 8.37 -3.90 -15.84
C TRP A 178 9.38 -2.83 -15.38
N LEU A 179 10.30 -3.19 -14.48
CA LEU A 179 11.35 -2.30 -13.97
C LEU A 179 12.65 -2.34 -14.79
N LYS A 180 12.68 -3.04 -15.92
CA LYS A 180 13.89 -3.21 -16.74
C LYS A 180 14.56 -1.89 -17.09
N GLU A 181 13.77 -0.89 -17.48
CA GLU A 181 14.26 0.46 -17.85
C GLU A 181 14.11 1.48 -16.69
N GLY A 182 13.78 0.99 -15.47
CA GLY A 182 13.46 1.85 -14.33
C GLY A 182 12.05 2.43 -14.38
N ASN A 183 11.63 3.04 -13.26
CA ASN A 183 10.37 3.77 -13.15
C ASN A 183 10.68 5.26 -12.90
N PRO A 184 10.43 6.18 -13.87
CA PRO A 184 10.79 7.59 -13.72
C PRO A 184 10.02 8.30 -12.62
N PHE A 185 8.84 7.81 -12.24
CA PHE A 185 7.97 8.44 -11.23
C PHE A 185 8.30 8.04 -9.78
N GLU A 186 9.03 6.93 -9.55
CA GLU A 186 9.38 6.54 -8.19
C GLU A 186 10.60 7.30 -7.65
N ILE A 187 10.64 7.45 -6.32
CA ILE A 187 11.77 8.00 -5.57
C ILE A 187 12.15 7.01 -4.47
N ARG A 188 13.37 6.51 -4.50
CA ARG A 188 13.94 5.69 -3.44
C ARG A 188 14.21 6.55 -2.21
N ARG A 189 13.75 6.09 -1.04
CA ARG A 189 13.85 6.80 0.23
C ARG A 189 14.61 5.97 1.27
N GLU A 190 15.88 5.74 1.03
CA GLU A 190 16.73 4.87 1.88
C GLU A 190 16.82 5.37 3.33
N GLU A 191 16.69 6.66 3.54
CA GLU A 191 16.66 7.31 4.85
C GLU A 191 15.48 6.87 5.74
N TYR A 192 14.46 6.24 5.17
CA TYR A 192 13.30 5.68 5.88
C TYR A 192 13.30 4.16 5.92
N ALA A 193 14.44 3.52 5.65
CA ALA A 193 14.56 2.06 5.70
C ALA A 193 14.18 1.51 7.09
N LYS A 194 13.58 0.31 7.12
CA LYS A 194 13.13 -0.37 8.35
C LYS A 194 13.60 -1.81 8.38
N GLU A 195 14.09 -2.26 9.54
CA GLU A 195 14.37 -3.67 9.77
C GLU A 195 13.08 -4.44 10.04
N VAL A 196 12.90 -5.58 9.37
CA VAL A 196 11.79 -6.52 9.61
C VAL A 196 12.38 -7.88 9.99
N ARG A 197 11.90 -8.47 11.08
CA ARG A 197 12.43 -9.68 11.69
C ARG A 197 11.48 -10.85 11.55
N PHE A 198 12.02 -12.02 11.24
CA PHE A 198 11.27 -13.26 11.11
C PHE A 198 11.88 -14.37 11.97
N GLY A 199 11.02 -15.25 12.51
CA GLY A 199 11.45 -16.44 13.21
C GLY A 199 12.13 -16.18 14.54
N GLY A 200 13.02 -17.09 14.92
CA GLY A 200 13.70 -17.06 16.20
C GLY A 200 12.84 -17.48 17.37
N ASN A 201 13.24 -17.10 18.55
CA ASN A 201 12.56 -17.37 19.81
C ASN A 201 12.39 -16.09 20.62
N ILE A 202 11.36 -16.08 21.48
CA ILE A 202 11.09 -14.93 22.33
C ILE A 202 11.53 -15.29 23.76
N ARG A 203 12.46 -14.49 24.26
CA ARG A 203 12.90 -14.54 25.65
C ARG A 203 12.21 -13.43 26.46
N PHE A 204 11.78 -13.81 27.63
CA PHE A 204 11.21 -12.87 28.61
C PHE A 204 12.31 -12.39 29.56
N GLU A 205 12.38 -11.10 29.76
CA GLU A 205 13.24 -10.44 30.75
C GLU A 205 12.43 -9.45 31.58
N ASN A 206 12.89 -9.20 32.80
CA ASN A 206 12.45 -8.02 33.53
C ASN A 206 13.45 -6.89 33.26
N ASP A 207 12.95 -5.77 32.79
CA ASP A 207 13.75 -4.56 32.64
C ASP A 207 14.28 -4.13 34.01
N PRO A 208 15.59 -4.06 34.20
CA PRO A 208 16.18 -3.75 35.51
C PRO A 208 15.92 -2.33 36.01
N GLU A 209 15.61 -1.39 35.10
CA GLU A 209 15.35 0.01 35.45
C GLU A 209 13.87 0.26 35.79
N THR A 210 12.97 -0.38 35.04
CA THR A 210 11.53 -0.13 35.15
C THR A 210 10.76 -1.25 35.85
N GLY A 211 11.36 -2.42 36.02
CA GLY A 211 10.71 -3.64 36.55
C GLY A 211 9.63 -4.22 35.64
N LYS A 212 9.46 -3.66 34.42
CA LYS A 212 8.45 -4.12 33.46
C LYS A 212 8.96 -5.32 32.67
N ALA A 213 8.01 -6.14 32.21
CA ALA A 213 8.28 -7.23 31.29
C ALA A 213 8.84 -6.71 29.96
N LYS A 214 9.95 -7.27 29.51
CA LYS A 214 10.57 -7.00 28.22
C LYS A 214 10.62 -8.30 27.42
N PHE A 215 10.14 -8.24 26.19
CA PHE A 215 10.21 -9.35 25.23
C PHE A 215 11.36 -9.13 24.28
N VAL A 216 12.31 -10.06 24.24
CA VAL A 216 13.49 -10.01 23.38
C VAL A 216 13.43 -11.14 22.37
N GLN A 217 13.47 -10.78 21.10
CA GLN A 217 13.57 -11.75 20.00
C GLN A 217 15.01 -12.09 19.75
N GLU A 218 15.36 -13.38 19.74
CA GLU A 218 16.71 -13.92 19.52
C GLU A 218 16.72 -14.91 18.38
N ASN A 219 17.89 -15.09 17.75
CA ASN A 219 18.10 -16.06 16.65
C ASN A 219 17.13 -15.85 15.46
N TYR A 220 16.78 -14.61 15.19
CA TYR A 220 15.88 -14.24 14.08
C TYR A 220 16.65 -14.01 12.77
N GLU A 221 15.95 -14.16 11.67
CA GLU A 221 16.34 -13.63 10.37
C GLU A 221 15.81 -12.22 10.22
N SER A 222 16.55 -11.32 9.56
CA SER A 222 16.07 -9.99 9.29
C SER A 222 16.37 -9.53 7.88
N VAL A 223 15.49 -8.67 7.37
CA VAL A 223 15.63 -7.98 6.09
C VAL A 223 15.45 -6.49 6.27
N LEU A 224 16.10 -5.72 5.41
CA LEU A 224 15.93 -4.27 5.35
C LEU A 224 14.84 -3.96 4.31
N ALA A 225 13.75 -3.35 4.77
CA ALA A 225 12.71 -2.81 3.92
C ALA A 225 13.07 -1.38 3.51
N ILE A 226 13.16 -1.13 2.21
CA ILE A 226 13.51 0.19 1.64
C ILE A 226 12.30 0.74 0.90
N PRO A 227 11.75 1.91 1.30
CA PRO A 227 10.58 2.45 0.64
C PRO A 227 10.92 3.17 -0.67
N TYR A 228 10.04 3.00 -1.64
CA TYR A 228 9.97 3.76 -2.87
C TYR A 228 8.64 4.51 -2.89
N ASP A 229 8.69 5.82 -3.04
CA ASP A 229 7.51 6.68 -3.06
C ASP A 229 7.14 7.04 -4.50
N MET A 230 5.86 6.86 -4.85
CA MET A 230 5.26 7.28 -6.12
C MET A 230 4.21 8.34 -5.87
N PRO A 231 4.14 9.40 -6.71
CA PRO A 231 3.17 10.46 -6.55
C PRO A 231 1.77 10.01 -6.98
N ILE A 232 0.78 10.42 -6.22
CA ILE A 232 -0.65 10.27 -6.53
C ILE A 232 -1.23 11.66 -6.70
N VAL A 233 -1.36 12.10 -7.93
CA VAL A 233 -1.77 13.46 -8.27
C VAL A 233 -3.28 13.59 -8.22
N GLY A 234 -3.79 14.57 -7.47
CA GLY A 234 -5.20 14.94 -7.46
C GLY A 234 -5.55 15.78 -8.70
N TYR A 235 -6.82 15.70 -9.15
CA TYR A 235 -7.29 16.42 -10.32
C TYR A 235 -7.43 17.92 -10.07
N GLY A 236 -6.59 18.73 -10.72
CA GLY A 236 -6.69 20.20 -10.76
C GLY A 236 -6.64 20.92 -9.41
N ASN A 237 -6.11 20.28 -8.36
CA ASN A 237 -6.13 20.82 -6.99
C ASN A 237 -4.75 20.96 -6.35
N HIS A 238 -3.67 20.70 -7.08
CA HIS A 238 -2.29 20.74 -6.58
C HIS A 238 -2.01 19.84 -5.37
N VAL A 239 -2.84 18.82 -5.14
CA VAL A 239 -2.62 17.83 -4.09
C VAL A 239 -1.87 16.63 -4.66
N VAL A 240 -0.82 16.23 -3.99
CA VAL A 240 -0.06 15.02 -4.34
C VAL A 240 0.10 14.16 -3.10
N ASN A 241 -0.62 13.05 -3.04
CA ASN A 241 -0.47 12.00 -2.04
C ASN A 241 0.64 11.02 -2.44
N THR A 242 0.92 10.05 -1.57
CA THR A 242 2.02 9.09 -1.74
C THR A 242 1.52 7.67 -1.79
N LEU A 243 1.96 6.91 -2.79
CA LEU A 243 1.97 5.45 -2.75
C LEU A 243 3.39 5.02 -2.36
N ARG A 244 3.51 4.44 -1.16
CA ARG A 244 4.77 3.89 -0.64
C ARG A 244 4.81 2.40 -0.79
N VAL A 245 5.73 1.90 -1.59
CA VAL A 245 5.95 0.47 -1.81
C VAL A 245 7.35 0.06 -1.36
N TRP A 246 7.43 -1.10 -0.70
CA TRP A 246 8.64 -1.56 -0.04
C TRP A 246 9.41 -2.56 -0.89
N ASP A 247 10.69 -2.30 -1.09
CA ASP A 247 11.68 -3.24 -1.63
C ASP A 247 12.43 -3.91 -0.48
N ALA A 248 12.99 -5.09 -0.71
CA ALA A 248 13.73 -5.86 0.30
C ALA A 248 15.20 -6.00 -0.06
N LYS A 249 16.07 -5.77 0.93
CA LYS A 249 17.52 -5.91 0.83
C LYS A 249 18.05 -6.72 2.01
N ALA A 250 19.15 -7.44 1.82
CA ALA A 250 19.85 -8.05 2.93
C ALA A 250 20.43 -6.97 3.87
N ILE A 251 20.44 -7.24 5.17
CA ILE A 251 21.07 -6.36 6.18
C ILE A 251 22.58 -6.50 6.13
N THR A 252 23.07 -7.73 5.91
CA THR A 252 24.51 -7.99 5.83
C THR A 252 25.03 -7.70 4.43
N ASP A 253 26.19 -7.08 4.39
CA ASP A 253 26.91 -6.87 3.15
C ASP A 253 27.33 -8.20 2.51
N PHE A 254 27.70 -8.13 1.23
CA PHE A 254 28.24 -9.22 0.46
C PHE A 254 29.37 -9.92 1.24
N LYS A 255 29.28 -11.25 1.40
CA LYS A 255 30.24 -12.05 2.14
C LYS A 255 31.49 -12.33 1.29
N LEU A 256 32.41 -11.35 1.28
CA LEU A 256 33.64 -11.41 0.50
C LEU A 256 34.49 -12.66 0.85
N ASP A 257 34.56 -13.02 2.13
CA ASP A 257 35.31 -14.19 2.60
C ASP A 257 34.76 -15.53 2.02
N GLU A 258 33.45 -15.67 1.89
CA GLU A 258 32.84 -16.83 1.23
C GLU A 258 33.09 -16.80 -0.28
N PHE A 259 33.05 -15.65 -0.91
CA PHE A 259 33.36 -15.47 -2.33
C PHE A 259 34.81 -15.87 -2.63
N ASP A 260 35.77 -15.39 -1.81
CA ASP A 260 37.20 -15.69 -1.97
C ASP A 260 37.52 -17.20 -1.77
N ARG A 261 36.70 -17.91 -0.99
CA ARG A 261 36.77 -19.37 -0.83
C ARG A 261 36.10 -20.16 -1.96
N GLY A 262 35.53 -19.48 -2.97
CA GLY A 262 34.78 -20.11 -4.06
C GLY A 262 33.35 -20.52 -3.72
N ASN A 263 32.82 -20.12 -2.56
CA ASN A 263 31.46 -20.39 -2.09
C ASN A 263 30.47 -19.34 -2.61
N TYR A 264 30.40 -19.13 -3.92
CA TYR A 264 29.67 -18.04 -4.56
C TYR A 264 28.17 -18.00 -4.19
N HIS A 265 27.51 -19.16 -4.08
CA HIS A 265 26.09 -19.21 -3.66
C HIS A 265 25.89 -18.71 -2.24
N LYS A 266 26.79 -19.06 -1.31
CA LYS A 266 26.74 -18.58 0.07
C LYS A 266 27.00 -17.08 0.19
N ALA A 267 27.87 -16.56 -0.68
CA ALA A 267 28.21 -15.14 -0.68
C ALA A 267 27.00 -14.23 -0.98
N VAL A 268 26.00 -14.73 -1.73
CA VAL A 268 24.80 -13.99 -2.16
C VAL A 268 23.48 -14.55 -1.57
N GLU A 269 23.55 -15.54 -0.70
CA GLU A 269 22.37 -16.27 -0.21
C GLU A 269 21.34 -15.34 0.48
N GLN A 270 21.81 -14.49 1.38
CA GLN A 270 20.92 -13.57 2.12
C GLN A 270 20.29 -12.52 1.21
N GLU A 271 21.05 -12.03 0.24
CA GLU A 271 20.54 -11.11 -0.78
C GLU A 271 19.44 -11.76 -1.62
N ASN A 272 19.64 -13.02 -2.02
CA ASN A 272 18.64 -13.76 -2.77
C ASN A 272 17.38 -14.04 -1.94
N LEU A 273 17.54 -14.42 -0.66
CA LEU A 273 16.41 -14.68 0.23
C LEU A 273 15.58 -13.39 0.47
N ALA A 274 16.24 -12.24 0.64
CA ALA A 274 15.54 -10.96 0.75
C ALA A 274 14.76 -10.63 -0.53
N LYS A 275 15.37 -10.81 -1.71
CA LYS A 275 14.73 -10.55 -3.02
C LYS A 275 13.47 -11.38 -3.26
N LEU A 276 13.46 -12.65 -2.82
CA LEU A 276 12.29 -13.52 -2.97
C LEU A 276 11.01 -12.93 -2.37
N ILE A 277 11.11 -12.14 -1.29
CA ILE A 277 9.96 -11.52 -0.63
C ILE A 277 9.22 -10.57 -1.58
N VAL A 278 9.95 -9.90 -2.47
CA VAL A 278 9.42 -8.87 -3.37
C VAL A 278 9.44 -9.25 -4.85
N ASP A 279 9.77 -10.48 -5.19
CA ASP A 279 9.87 -10.88 -6.60
C ASP A 279 8.50 -11.00 -7.28
N VAL A 280 7.56 -11.72 -6.67
CA VAL A 280 6.30 -12.12 -7.32
C VAL A 280 5.10 -11.88 -6.44
N LEU A 281 4.07 -11.25 -7.01
CA LEU A 281 2.74 -11.12 -6.39
C LEU A 281 2.05 -12.50 -6.38
N TYR A 282 1.55 -12.91 -5.21
CA TYR A 282 0.86 -14.19 -5.00
C TYR A 282 1.68 -15.42 -5.48
N PRO A 283 2.84 -15.71 -4.86
CA PRO A 283 3.55 -16.93 -5.14
C PRO A 283 2.65 -18.15 -4.91
N ASN A 284 2.90 -19.21 -5.69
CA ASN A 284 2.13 -20.46 -5.57
C ASN A 284 2.21 -21.02 -4.14
N ASP A 285 1.06 -21.20 -3.49
CA ASP A 285 0.93 -21.67 -2.11
C ASP A 285 0.38 -23.10 -1.97
N ASN A 286 0.44 -23.90 -3.03
CA ASN A 286 0.11 -25.33 -2.98
C ASN A 286 1.12 -26.12 -2.13
N HIS A 287 2.25 -25.56 -1.80
CA HIS A 287 3.29 -26.13 -0.95
C HIS A 287 3.64 -25.23 0.23
N TYR A 288 4.25 -25.82 1.26
CA TYR A 288 4.53 -25.12 2.53
C TYR A 288 5.42 -23.89 2.37
N SER A 289 6.49 -23.97 1.56
CA SER A 289 7.38 -22.84 1.30
C SER A 289 6.71 -21.66 0.62
N GLY A 290 5.72 -21.91 -0.25
CA GLY A 290 4.93 -20.85 -0.87
C GLY A 290 3.99 -20.17 0.12
N LYS A 291 3.37 -20.94 1.04
CA LYS A 291 2.59 -20.38 2.16
C LYS A 291 3.47 -19.50 3.06
N GLU A 292 4.65 -19.99 3.40
CA GLU A 292 5.62 -19.23 4.20
C GLU A 292 6.02 -17.92 3.52
N LEU A 293 6.33 -17.97 2.23
CA LEU A 293 6.70 -16.75 1.47
C LEU A 293 5.56 -15.74 1.43
N ARG A 294 4.31 -16.17 1.24
CA ARG A 294 3.14 -15.27 1.27
C ARG A 294 2.96 -14.62 2.64
N LEU A 295 3.13 -15.35 3.72
CA LEU A 295 3.05 -14.79 5.07
C LEU A 295 4.21 -13.82 5.34
N LYS A 296 5.43 -14.14 4.87
CA LYS A 296 6.58 -13.23 4.90
C LYS A 296 6.27 -11.91 4.18
N GLN A 297 5.68 -11.96 2.99
CA GLN A 297 5.29 -10.77 2.23
C GLN A 297 4.32 -9.88 3.02
N GLN A 298 3.28 -10.47 3.62
CA GLN A 298 2.30 -9.73 4.40
C GLN A 298 2.93 -9.04 5.60
N TYR A 299 3.68 -9.77 6.41
CA TYR A 299 4.34 -9.19 7.58
C TYR A 299 5.41 -8.17 7.21
N PHE A 300 6.16 -8.40 6.13
CA PHE A 300 7.19 -7.51 5.64
C PHE A 300 6.68 -6.09 5.39
N PHE A 301 5.68 -5.93 4.51
CA PHE A 301 5.21 -4.57 4.19
C PHE A 301 4.41 -3.94 5.32
N ILE A 302 3.71 -4.74 6.11
CA ILE A 302 2.94 -4.25 7.26
C ILE A 302 3.85 -3.74 8.37
N SER A 303 4.84 -4.54 8.79
CA SER A 303 5.78 -4.12 9.83
C SER A 303 6.56 -2.88 9.42
N ALA A 304 7.09 -2.83 8.21
CA ALA A 304 7.78 -1.67 7.68
C ALA A 304 6.88 -0.42 7.65
N SER A 305 5.64 -0.55 7.19
CA SER A 305 4.69 0.56 7.11
C SER A 305 4.28 1.08 8.50
N LEU A 306 4.02 0.19 9.46
CA LEU A 306 3.63 0.58 10.82
C LEU A 306 4.79 1.24 11.58
N GLN A 307 6.01 0.72 11.44
CA GLN A 307 7.19 1.36 12.03
C GLN A 307 7.37 2.79 11.49
N ALA A 308 7.27 2.97 10.17
CA ALA A 308 7.41 4.28 9.53
C ALA A 308 6.28 5.26 9.94
N LEU A 309 5.05 4.77 10.01
CA LEU A 309 3.87 5.52 10.45
C LEU A 309 4.04 6.00 11.89
N LEU A 310 4.42 5.11 12.80
CA LEU A 310 4.59 5.42 14.23
C LEU A 310 5.75 6.41 14.45
N GLU A 311 6.85 6.24 13.73
CA GLU A 311 7.95 7.19 13.74
C GLU A 311 7.53 8.58 13.25
N LYS A 312 6.76 8.66 12.15
CA LYS A 312 6.21 9.93 11.66
C LYS A 312 5.29 10.58 12.68
N TYR A 313 4.39 9.81 13.31
CA TYR A 313 3.50 10.30 14.36
C TYR A 313 4.30 10.89 15.54
N LYS A 314 5.32 10.18 16.00
CA LYS A 314 6.16 10.58 17.15
C LYS A 314 6.99 11.83 16.93
N LYS A 315 7.20 12.27 15.69
CA LYS A 315 7.87 13.56 15.41
C LYS A 315 7.09 14.77 15.94
N LYS A 316 5.77 14.62 16.12
CA LYS A 316 4.87 15.70 16.58
C LYS A 316 4.14 15.39 17.86
N HIS A 317 3.90 14.12 18.14
CA HIS A 317 3.07 13.65 19.24
C HIS A 317 3.87 12.74 20.16
N SER A 318 3.96 13.08 21.44
CA SER A 318 4.65 12.27 22.45
C SER A 318 3.78 11.14 23.01
N ASP A 319 2.45 11.29 22.97
CA ASP A 319 1.49 10.34 23.54
C ASP A 319 0.90 9.42 22.47
N VAL A 320 1.44 8.21 22.35
CA VAL A 320 0.99 7.20 21.38
C VAL A 320 -0.41 6.64 21.67
N ARG A 321 -0.98 6.88 22.87
CA ARG A 321 -2.36 6.51 23.21
C ARG A 321 -3.37 7.26 22.36
N LYS A 322 -2.98 8.38 21.78
CA LYS A 322 -3.80 9.23 20.91
C LYS A 322 -3.58 8.97 19.42
N LEU A 323 -2.85 7.91 19.05
CA LEU A 323 -2.56 7.59 17.66
C LEU A 323 -3.83 7.52 16.79
N HIS A 324 -4.90 6.93 17.30
CA HIS A 324 -6.19 6.79 16.61
C HIS A 324 -6.88 8.13 16.27
N GLU A 325 -6.50 9.23 16.94
CA GLU A 325 -7.01 10.56 16.59
C GLU A 325 -6.39 11.10 15.30
N LYS A 326 -5.19 10.62 14.92
CA LYS A 326 -4.39 11.11 13.80
C LYS A 326 -4.16 10.08 12.69
N VAL A 327 -4.50 8.83 12.92
CA VAL A 327 -4.20 7.71 12.00
C VAL A 327 -5.40 6.79 11.86
N ILE A 328 -5.69 6.39 10.61
CA ILE A 328 -6.55 5.26 10.28
C ILE A 328 -5.74 4.28 9.43
N ILE A 329 -5.81 3.00 9.77
CA ILE A 329 -5.29 1.90 8.98
C ILE A 329 -6.47 1.18 8.34
N GLN A 330 -6.62 1.31 7.02
CA GLN A 330 -7.63 0.58 6.26
C GLN A 330 -7.01 -0.69 5.68
N MET A 331 -7.47 -1.83 6.14
CA MET A 331 -7.03 -3.15 5.68
C MET A 331 -7.87 -3.59 4.47
N ASN A 332 -7.23 -3.67 3.31
CA ASN A 332 -7.86 -4.10 2.05
C ASN A 332 -7.82 -5.63 1.97
N ASP A 333 -8.94 -6.28 2.27
CA ASP A 333 -9.07 -7.71 2.55
C ASP A 333 -8.31 -8.16 3.81
N THR A 334 -8.09 -9.47 3.97
CA THR A 334 -7.39 -10.06 5.12
C THR A 334 -5.86 -10.04 5.01
N HIS A 335 -5.31 -9.76 3.84
CA HIS A 335 -3.88 -9.76 3.61
C HIS A 335 -3.10 -8.85 4.57
N PRO A 336 -3.60 -7.65 4.95
CA PRO A 336 -2.93 -6.78 5.91
C PRO A 336 -3.27 -7.06 7.38
N THR A 337 -4.03 -8.10 7.70
CA THR A 337 -4.58 -8.29 9.07
C THR A 337 -3.51 -8.46 10.14
N VAL A 338 -2.30 -8.90 9.80
CA VAL A 338 -1.16 -8.90 10.74
C VAL A 338 -0.82 -7.50 11.28
N ALA A 339 -1.40 -6.43 10.71
CA ALA A 339 -1.30 -5.07 11.25
C ALA A 339 -1.88 -4.97 12.66
N VAL A 340 -2.89 -5.75 12.99
CA VAL A 340 -3.50 -5.76 14.32
C VAL A 340 -2.49 -6.20 15.38
N PRO A 341 -1.96 -7.42 15.35
CA PRO A 341 -1.00 -7.86 16.37
C PRO A 341 0.36 -7.14 16.24
N GLU A 342 0.77 -6.67 15.05
CA GLU A 342 2.00 -5.90 14.90
C GLU A 342 1.88 -4.51 15.55
N LEU A 343 0.76 -3.82 15.41
CA LEU A 343 0.54 -2.55 16.09
C LEU A 343 0.53 -2.76 17.62
N MET A 344 -0.12 -3.84 18.11
CA MET A 344 -0.07 -4.22 19.51
C MET A 344 1.37 -4.43 19.98
N ARG A 345 2.19 -5.16 19.19
CA ARG A 345 3.60 -5.39 19.52
C ARG A 345 4.39 -4.08 19.64
N LEU A 346 4.23 -3.19 18.68
CA LEU A 346 4.92 -1.89 18.68
C LEU A 346 4.50 -1.07 19.91
N LEU A 347 3.21 -1.00 20.21
CA LEU A 347 2.70 -0.21 21.32
C LEU A 347 3.08 -0.81 22.70
N ILE A 348 3.10 -2.14 22.84
CA ILE A 348 3.44 -2.80 24.10
C ILE A 348 4.96 -2.91 24.28
N ASP A 349 5.64 -3.52 23.31
CA ASP A 349 7.04 -3.92 23.46
C ASP A 349 8.02 -2.75 23.23
N GLN A 350 7.65 -1.75 22.41
CA GLN A 350 8.51 -0.61 22.12
C GLN A 350 8.08 0.67 22.86
N GLU A 351 6.76 0.93 22.95
CA GLU A 351 6.25 2.16 23.54
C GLU A 351 5.85 1.96 25.02
N GLY A 352 5.85 0.73 25.54
CA GLY A 352 5.63 0.41 26.94
C GLY A 352 4.19 0.58 27.44
N LEU A 353 3.19 0.57 26.53
CA LEU A 353 1.79 0.62 26.91
C LEU A 353 1.35 -0.69 27.59
N SER A 354 0.34 -0.59 28.47
CA SER A 354 -0.38 -1.76 28.94
C SER A 354 -1.15 -2.43 27.79
N TRP A 355 -1.59 -3.67 28.00
CA TRP A 355 -2.42 -4.37 27.03
C TRP A 355 -3.71 -3.60 26.71
N GLU A 356 -4.36 -3.10 27.75
CA GLU A 356 -5.63 -2.38 27.65
C GLU A 356 -5.48 -1.09 26.83
N GLU A 357 -4.45 -0.29 27.11
CA GLU A 357 -4.14 0.93 26.35
C GLU A 357 -3.82 0.62 24.90
N ALA A 358 -2.95 -0.37 24.65
CA ALA A 358 -2.58 -0.78 23.30
C ALA A 358 -3.77 -1.32 22.49
N TRP A 359 -4.65 -2.09 23.14
CA TRP A 359 -5.86 -2.62 22.49
C TRP A 359 -6.87 -1.51 22.17
N GLU A 360 -7.06 -0.56 23.05
CA GLU A 360 -7.92 0.60 22.81
C GLU A 360 -7.43 1.39 21.58
N VAL A 361 -6.14 1.68 21.51
CA VAL A 361 -5.53 2.38 20.35
C VAL A 361 -5.71 1.55 19.09
N THR A 362 -5.33 0.28 19.11
CA THR A 362 -5.37 -0.61 17.93
C THR A 362 -6.80 -0.76 17.40
N SER A 363 -7.77 -1.00 18.30
CA SER A 363 -9.17 -1.20 17.90
C SER A 363 -9.88 0.06 17.43
N LYS A 364 -9.36 1.23 17.75
CA LYS A 364 -9.83 2.52 17.21
C LYS A 364 -9.09 2.97 15.94
N THR A 365 -7.99 2.31 15.60
CA THR A 365 -7.13 2.69 14.45
C THR A 365 -7.39 1.82 13.23
N CYS A 366 -7.70 0.52 13.41
CA CYS A 366 -7.83 -0.44 12.31
C CYS A 366 -9.27 -0.57 11.82
N ALA A 367 -9.45 -0.58 10.48
CA ALA A 367 -10.70 -0.88 9.81
C ALA A 367 -10.47 -1.93 8.72
N TYR A 368 -11.48 -2.74 8.41
CA TYR A 368 -11.39 -3.90 7.54
C TYR A 368 -12.45 -3.86 6.44
N THR A 369 -12.03 -4.10 5.21
CA THR A 369 -12.90 -4.32 4.06
C THR A 369 -12.87 -5.80 3.67
N ASN A 370 -14.04 -6.46 3.66
CA ASN A 370 -14.18 -7.83 3.15
C ASN A 370 -14.55 -7.81 1.67
N HIS A 371 -13.89 -8.63 0.85
CA HIS A 371 -14.12 -8.75 -0.60
C HIS A 371 -14.76 -10.07 -1.02
N THR A 372 -14.84 -11.07 -0.14
CA THR A 372 -15.37 -12.40 -0.48
C THR A 372 -16.46 -12.87 0.47
N ILE A 373 -17.43 -13.61 -0.09
CA ILE A 373 -18.46 -14.33 0.68
C ILE A 373 -18.19 -15.84 0.80
N MET A 374 -17.21 -16.35 0.07
CA MET A 374 -16.90 -17.78 0.03
C MET A 374 -16.07 -18.18 1.26
N ALA A 375 -16.59 -19.07 2.09
CA ALA A 375 -15.91 -19.49 3.32
C ALA A 375 -14.52 -20.11 3.09
N GLU A 376 -14.36 -20.82 1.99
CA GLU A 376 -13.09 -21.42 1.56
C GLU A 376 -12.05 -20.39 1.12
N ALA A 377 -12.47 -19.22 0.69
CA ALA A 377 -11.59 -18.12 0.27
C ALA A 377 -11.17 -17.21 1.43
N LEU A 378 -11.76 -17.38 2.64
CA LEU A 378 -11.32 -16.68 3.83
C LEU A 378 -9.94 -17.20 4.27
N GLU A 379 -8.97 -16.31 4.36
CA GLU A 379 -7.57 -16.65 4.60
C GLU A 379 -7.35 -17.28 5.98
N LYS A 380 -6.62 -18.38 5.99
CA LYS A 380 -6.24 -19.14 7.20
C LYS A 380 -4.78 -19.55 7.09
N TRP A 381 -4.05 -19.47 8.17
CA TRP A 381 -2.65 -19.90 8.26
C TRP A 381 -2.50 -21.07 9.21
N PRO A 382 -1.73 -22.13 8.86
CA PRO A 382 -1.37 -23.16 9.83
C PRO A 382 -0.67 -22.55 11.05
N ILE A 383 -1.08 -22.96 12.26
CA ILE A 383 -0.53 -22.42 13.52
C ILE A 383 0.98 -22.71 13.61
N ASP A 384 1.44 -23.88 13.20
CA ASP A 384 2.86 -24.24 13.21
C ASP A 384 3.69 -23.30 12.34
N LEU A 385 3.22 -22.98 11.13
CA LEU A 385 3.85 -22.01 10.24
C LEU A 385 3.87 -20.61 10.87
N PHE A 386 2.71 -20.14 11.31
CA PHE A 386 2.53 -18.78 11.83
C PHE A 386 3.35 -18.54 13.10
N SER A 387 3.32 -19.50 14.05
CA SER A 387 4.04 -19.40 15.31
C SER A 387 5.55 -19.47 15.15
N ARG A 388 6.04 -20.29 14.19
CA ARG A 388 7.46 -20.40 13.88
C ARG A 388 8.00 -19.16 13.18
N LEU A 389 7.25 -18.62 12.22
CA LEU A 389 7.67 -17.47 11.43
C LEU A 389 7.54 -16.15 12.21
N LEU A 390 6.49 -16.01 13.03
CA LEU A 390 6.11 -14.79 13.72
C LEU A 390 5.84 -15.07 15.21
N PRO A 391 6.85 -15.51 15.99
CA PRO A 391 6.62 -16.05 17.34
C PRO A 391 6.02 -15.01 18.30
N ARG A 392 6.47 -13.76 18.30
CA ARG A 392 5.90 -12.71 19.16
C ARG A 392 4.49 -12.33 18.74
N ILE A 393 4.26 -12.22 17.44
CA ILE A 393 2.94 -11.94 16.88
C ILE A 393 1.95 -13.03 17.25
N TYR A 394 2.36 -14.29 17.19
CA TYR A 394 1.50 -15.40 17.59
C TYR A 394 1.09 -15.35 19.07
N GLN A 395 2.02 -15.01 19.99
CA GLN A 395 1.69 -14.80 21.41
C GLN A 395 0.62 -13.72 21.60
N ILE A 396 0.71 -12.63 20.85
CA ILE A 396 -0.29 -11.54 20.89
C ILE A 396 -1.63 -12.03 20.33
N VAL A 397 -1.63 -12.77 19.24
CA VAL A 397 -2.86 -13.36 18.66
C VAL A 397 -3.54 -14.31 19.64
N GLN A 398 -2.77 -15.13 20.37
CA GLN A 398 -3.31 -16.02 21.42
C GLN A 398 -4.03 -15.23 22.51
N GLU A 399 -3.46 -14.12 22.96
CA GLU A 399 -4.07 -13.29 24.01
C GLU A 399 -5.29 -12.50 23.49
N ILE A 400 -5.28 -12.04 22.24
CA ILE A 400 -6.46 -11.43 21.61
C ILE A 400 -7.62 -12.44 21.57
N ASP A 401 -7.34 -13.65 21.09
CA ASP A 401 -8.35 -14.72 21.00
C ASP A 401 -8.91 -15.09 22.36
N ARG A 402 -8.03 -15.32 23.35
CA ARG A 402 -8.42 -15.65 24.72
C ARG A 402 -9.36 -14.60 25.32
N ARG A 403 -9.01 -13.32 25.22
CA ARG A 403 -9.82 -12.21 25.76
C ARG A 403 -11.15 -12.05 25.03
N PHE A 404 -11.15 -12.24 23.73
CA PHE A 404 -12.37 -12.18 22.94
C PHE A 404 -13.33 -13.33 23.29
N LEU A 405 -12.82 -14.55 23.42
CA LEU A 405 -13.64 -15.72 23.78
C LEU A 405 -14.26 -15.63 25.17
N ILE A 406 -13.63 -14.95 26.13
CA ILE A 406 -14.25 -14.62 27.40
C ILE A 406 -15.51 -13.78 27.18
N LYS A 407 -15.44 -12.72 26.37
CA LYS A 407 -16.60 -11.87 26.05
C LYS A 407 -17.70 -12.64 25.32
N VAL A 408 -17.34 -13.57 24.42
CA VAL A 408 -18.31 -14.43 23.73
C VAL A 408 -19.03 -15.33 24.73
N ASN A 409 -18.31 -15.93 25.67
CA ASN A 409 -18.89 -16.78 26.71
C ASN A 409 -19.78 -16.00 27.70
N GLU A 410 -19.42 -14.77 28.03
CA GLU A 410 -20.24 -13.89 28.89
C GLU A 410 -21.55 -13.52 28.18
N MET A 411 -21.50 -13.22 26.88
CA MET A 411 -22.69 -12.85 26.14
C MET A 411 -23.58 -14.04 25.74
N TYR A 412 -22.98 -15.20 25.49
CA TYR A 412 -23.65 -16.44 25.07
C TYR A 412 -23.25 -17.64 25.96
N PRO A 413 -23.64 -17.66 27.22
CA PRO A 413 -23.23 -18.71 28.17
C PRO A 413 -23.59 -20.12 27.66
N GLY A 414 -22.62 -21.03 27.63
CA GLY A 414 -22.82 -22.43 27.20
C GLY A 414 -22.96 -22.64 25.69
N ASN A 415 -22.86 -21.59 24.87
CA ASN A 415 -22.94 -21.73 23.42
C ASN A 415 -21.58 -22.06 22.81
N GLU A 416 -21.15 -23.31 22.95
CA GLU A 416 -19.89 -23.78 22.37
C GLU A 416 -19.78 -23.60 20.85
N HIS A 417 -20.91 -23.64 20.13
CA HIS A 417 -20.90 -23.45 18.68
C HIS A 417 -20.43 -22.04 18.31
N LYS A 418 -20.96 -21.01 18.96
CA LYS A 418 -20.52 -19.61 18.72
C LYS A 418 -19.05 -19.43 19.12
N VAL A 419 -18.63 -19.96 20.26
CA VAL A 419 -17.23 -19.91 20.70
C VAL A 419 -16.31 -20.51 19.64
N LYS A 420 -16.63 -21.70 19.13
CA LYS A 420 -15.85 -22.39 18.10
C LYS A 420 -15.83 -21.62 16.77
N LYS A 421 -16.96 -21.05 16.37
CA LYS A 421 -17.09 -20.37 15.09
C LYS A 421 -16.40 -19.00 15.07
N MET A 422 -16.43 -18.27 16.17
CA MET A 422 -15.90 -16.93 16.28
C MET A 422 -14.43 -16.87 16.70
N ALA A 423 -13.84 -17.97 17.18
CA ALA A 423 -12.43 -18.04 17.58
C ALA A 423 -11.48 -17.70 16.42
N ILE A 424 -10.39 -17.01 16.73
CA ILE A 424 -9.27 -16.78 15.81
C ILE A 424 -8.47 -18.07 15.64
N LEU A 425 -8.14 -18.71 16.75
CA LEU A 425 -7.34 -19.94 16.78
C LEU A 425 -8.25 -21.16 16.87
N ARG A 426 -8.34 -21.91 15.78
CA ARG A 426 -9.18 -23.11 15.72
C ARG A 426 -8.70 -24.12 14.68
N ASP A 427 -8.83 -25.41 15.01
CA ASP A 427 -8.54 -26.52 14.12
C ASP A 427 -7.13 -26.44 13.50
N GLY A 428 -6.14 -26.03 14.30
CA GLY A 428 -4.76 -25.86 13.87
C GLY A 428 -4.51 -24.67 12.94
N GLN A 429 -5.47 -23.72 12.85
CA GLN A 429 -5.41 -22.58 11.94
C GLN A 429 -5.55 -21.24 12.69
N VAL A 430 -4.91 -20.19 12.14
CA VAL A 430 -5.16 -18.79 12.46
C VAL A 430 -6.13 -18.23 11.43
N ARG A 431 -7.32 -17.82 11.87
CA ARG A 431 -8.38 -17.28 10.98
C ARG A 431 -8.26 -15.77 10.89
N MET A 432 -7.75 -15.29 9.79
CA MET A 432 -7.41 -13.87 9.63
C MET A 432 -8.64 -12.96 9.60
N ALA A 433 -9.70 -13.36 8.91
CA ALA A 433 -10.95 -12.57 8.88
C ALA A 433 -11.55 -12.39 10.29
N ASN A 434 -11.55 -13.43 11.12
CA ASN A 434 -12.04 -13.33 12.50
C ASN A 434 -11.24 -12.29 13.29
N MET A 435 -9.91 -12.32 13.18
CA MET A 435 -9.04 -11.33 13.83
C MET A 435 -9.31 -9.90 13.34
N ALA A 436 -9.45 -9.70 12.05
CA ALA A 436 -9.75 -8.38 11.46
C ALA A 436 -11.08 -7.80 11.96
N ILE A 437 -12.12 -8.63 12.06
CA ILE A 437 -13.44 -8.23 12.56
C ILE A 437 -13.41 -7.90 14.05
N ILE A 438 -12.74 -8.73 14.85
CA ILE A 438 -12.62 -8.55 16.30
C ILE A 438 -11.93 -7.22 16.61
N ALA A 439 -10.84 -6.91 15.93
CA ALA A 439 -10.02 -5.75 16.19
C ALA A 439 -10.50 -4.47 15.48
N GLY A 440 -11.10 -4.58 14.30
CA GLY A 440 -11.51 -3.42 13.52
C GLY A 440 -12.67 -2.64 14.13
N PHE A 441 -12.63 -1.30 14.09
CA PHE A 441 -13.78 -0.47 14.49
C PHE A 441 -14.86 -0.45 13.41
N SER A 442 -14.52 -0.77 12.16
CA SER A 442 -15.42 -0.80 11.02
C SER A 442 -15.13 -2.01 10.14
N VAL A 443 -16.18 -2.70 9.72
CA VAL A 443 -16.15 -3.82 8.78
C VAL A 443 -17.12 -3.52 7.66
N ASN A 444 -16.62 -3.32 6.44
CA ASN A 444 -17.50 -3.06 5.32
C ASN A 444 -17.47 -4.18 4.27
N GLY A 445 -18.64 -4.43 3.69
CA GLY A 445 -18.74 -5.11 2.41
C GLY A 445 -18.62 -4.11 1.25
N VAL A 446 -18.56 -4.62 0.02
CA VAL A 446 -18.21 -3.84 -1.19
C VAL A 446 -19.38 -3.66 -2.16
N ALA A 447 -20.56 -4.12 -1.80
CA ALA A 447 -21.84 -3.88 -2.47
C ALA A 447 -22.97 -4.13 -1.46
N LYS A 448 -24.17 -3.54 -1.70
CA LYS A 448 -25.31 -3.71 -0.78
C LYS A 448 -25.65 -5.19 -0.57
N LEU A 449 -25.86 -5.94 -1.64
CA LEU A 449 -26.15 -7.38 -1.58
C LEU A 449 -25.02 -8.16 -0.87
N HIS A 450 -23.77 -7.88 -1.19
CA HIS A 450 -22.62 -8.50 -0.54
C HIS A 450 -22.64 -8.25 0.97
N THR A 451 -22.87 -7.02 1.39
CA THR A 451 -22.94 -6.63 2.80
C THR A 451 -24.11 -7.29 3.52
N ASP A 452 -25.27 -7.41 2.87
CA ASP A 452 -26.43 -8.09 3.42
C ASP A 452 -26.16 -9.60 3.63
N ILE A 453 -25.45 -10.25 2.69
CA ILE A 453 -25.02 -11.65 2.83
C ILE A 453 -24.03 -11.80 3.98
N LEU A 454 -23.06 -10.88 4.13
CA LEU A 454 -22.14 -10.89 5.27
C LEU A 454 -22.89 -10.84 6.60
N LYS A 455 -23.85 -9.92 6.74
CA LYS A 455 -24.61 -9.71 7.98
C LYS A 455 -25.55 -10.88 8.30
N THR A 456 -26.17 -11.47 7.30
CA THR A 456 -27.25 -12.46 7.52
C THR A 456 -26.80 -13.91 7.43
N GLN A 457 -25.64 -14.17 6.82
CA GLN A 457 -25.15 -15.53 6.58
C GLN A 457 -23.68 -15.70 7.05
N GLN A 458 -22.72 -15.17 6.29
CA GLN A 458 -21.31 -15.51 6.43
C GLN A 458 -20.72 -15.07 7.77
N LEU A 459 -21.00 -13.84 8.22
CA LEU A 459 -20.48 -13.22 9.43
C LEU A 459 -21.58 -12.92 10.45
N ARG A 460 -22.68 -13.64 10.36
CA ARG A 460 -23.89 -13.41 11.17
C ARG A 460 -23.61 -13.35 12.66
N ASP A 461 -22.82 -14.29 13.20
CA ASP A 461 -22.53 -14.34 14.64
C ASP A 461 -21.75 -13.09 15.11
N PHE A 462 -20.85 -12.57 14.30
CA PHE A 462 -20.16 -11.30 14.55
C PHE A 462 -21.11 -10.11 14.44
N TYR A 463 -21.99 -10.11 13.44
CA TYR A 463 -22.98 -9.04 13.28
C TYR A 463 -23.97 -9.00 14.43
N GLU A 464 -24.46 -10.14 14.90
CA GLU A 464 -25.33 -10.23 16.09
C GLU A 464 -24.67 -9.68 17.36
N MET A 465 -23.34 -9.88 17.50
CA MET A 465 -22.57 -9.42 18.67
C MET A 465 -22.15 -7.96 18.57
N MET A 466 -21.82 -7.47 17.36
CA MET A 466 -21.21 -6.14 17.11
C MET A 466 -21.81 -5.48 15.86
N PRO A 467 -23.15 -5.25 15.84
CA PRO A 467 -23.84 -4.75 14.64
C PRO A 467 -23.34 -3.36 14.18
N GLU A 468 -22.90 -2.54 15.12
CA GLU A 468 -22.41 -1.17 14.87
C GLU A 468 -21.16 -1.12 13.98
N LYS A 469 -20.38 -2.21 13.91
CA LYS A 469 -19.18 -2.27 13.05
C LYS A 469 -19.49 -2.42 11.57
N PHE A 470 -20.65 -3.03 11.22
CA PHE A 470 -20.96 -3.47 9.87
C PHE A 470 -21.64 -2.41 9.03
N ASN A 471 -21.03 -2.10 7.88
CA ASN A 471 -21.58 -1.13 6.94
C ASN A 471 -21.26 -1.52 5.48
N ASN A 472 -21.90 -0.84 4.54
CA ASN A 472 -21.65 -1.01 3.11
C ASN A 472 -20.89 0.17 2.54
N LYS A 473 -19.89 -0.11 1.70
CA LYS A 473 -19.23 0.84 0.82
C LYS A 473 -19.15 0.22 -0.58
N THR A 474 -20.11 0.58 -1.42
CA THR A 474 -20.17 0.05 -2.79
C THR A 474 -18.91 0.43 -3.57
N ASN A 475 -18.29 -0.56 -4.22
CA ASN A 475 -17.15 -0.33 -5.09
C ASN A 475 -17.52 0.60 -6.25
N GLY A 476 -16.54 1.37 -6.72
CA GLY A 476 -16.63 2.23 -7.87
C GLY A 476 -15.32 2.27 -8.65
N ILE A 477 -15.30 3.12 -9.64
CA ILE A 477 -14.10 3.45 -10.44
C ILE A 477 -13.88 4.96 -10.44
N THR A 478 -12.66 5.40 -10.71
CA THR A 478 -12.42 6.82 -10.99
C THR A 478 -12.84 7.17 -12.41
N GLN A 479 -13.75 8.13 -12.55
CA GLN A 479 -14.20 8.64 -13.86
C GLN A 479 -13.09 9.38 -14.62
N ARG A 480 -12.04 9.82 -13.95
CA ARG A 480 -10.89 10.46 -14.59
C ARG A 480 -10.14 9.48 -15.48
N ARG A 481 -9.69 8.35 -14.95
CA ARG A 481 -9.03 7.32 -15.76
C ARG A 481 -9.99 6.64 -16.74
N PHE A 482 -11.18 6.23 -16.29
CA PHE A 482 -12.06 5.35 -17.05
C PHE A 482 -12.99 6.08 -18.04
N LEU A 483 -13.14 7.41 -17.92
CA LEU A 483 -13.94 8.19 -18.86
C LEU A 483 -13.13 9.34 -19.46
N ALA A 484 -12.63 10.27 -18.64
CA ALA A 484 -11.89 11.43 -19.17
C ALA A 484 -10.64 11.01 -19.96
N HIS A 485 -9.89 10.02 -19.50
CA HIS A 485 -8.73 9.46 -20.19
C HIS A 485 -9.13 8.38 -21.21
N GLY A 486 -9.96 7.44 -20.81
CA GLY A 486 -10.28 6.25 -21.60
C GLY A 486 -11.17 6.51 -22.81
N ASN A 487 -11.98 7.58 -22.79
CA ASN A 487 -12.85 7.95 -23.90
C ASN A 487 -13.04 9.48 -23.99
N PRO A 488 -12.03 10.21 -24.48
CA PRO A 488 -12.05 11.68 -24.50
C PRO A 488 -13.21 12.23 -25.35
N LEU A 489 -13.59 11.59 -26.44
CA LEU A 489 -14.72 12.04 -27.28
C LEU A 489 -16.06 12.01 -26.52
N LEU A 490 -16.29 10.96 -25.72
CA LEU A 490 -17.49 10.87 -24.89
C LEU A 490 -17.40 11.89 -23.72
N ALA A 491 -16.23 12.07 -23.14
CA ALA A 491 -16.01 13.06 -22.07
C ALA A 491 -16.29 14.49 -22.58
N ASP A 492 -15.82 14.84 -23.76
CA ASP A 492 -16.11 16.14 -24.40
C ASP A 492 -17.61 16.32 -24.64
N TRP A 493 -18.27 15.28 -25.20
CA TRP A 493 -19.71 15.32 -25.46
C TRP A 493 -20.53 15.50 -24.18
N ILE A 494 -20.17 14.81 -23.09
CA ILE A 494 -20.79 14.99 -21.77
C ILE A 494 -20.57 16.41 -21.26
N THR A 495 -19.34 16.88 -21.33
CA THR A 495 -18.93 18.24 -20.87
C THR A 495 -19.71 19.33 -21.61
N ASP A 496 -19.93 19.18 -22.90
CA ASP A 496 -20.75 20.09 -23.70
C ASP A 496 -22.20 20.15 -23.25
N LYS A 497 -22.73 19.08 -22.65
CA LYS A 497 -24.16 19.01 -22.23
C LYS A 497 -24.37 19.43 -20.78
N ILE A 498 -23.48 19.09 -19.86
CA ILE A 498 -23.69 19.28 -18.42
C ILE A 498 -22.55 20.05 -17.74
N GLY A 499 -21.54 20.52 -18.50
CA GLY A 499 -20.35 21.14 -17.94
C GLY A 499 -19.34 20.13 -17.44
N ASN A 500 -18.21 20.60 -16.91
CA ASN A 500 -17.06 19.76 -16.48
C ASN A 500 -17.12 19.31 -15.02
N GLY A 501 -18.17 19.65 -14.27
CA GLY A 501 -18.29 19.33 -12.84
C GLY A 501 -18.22 17.82 -12.55
N TRP A 502 -18.71 16.98 -13.46
CA TRP A 502 -18.71 15.52 -13.34
C TRP A 502 -17.31 14.92 -13.16
N ILE A 503 -16.25 15.62 -13.57
CA ILE A 503 -14.88 15.12 -13.46
C ILE A 503 -14.47 14.93 -12.00
N THR A 504 -15.00 15.75 -11.10
CA THR A 504 -14.68 15.71 -9.65
C THR A 504 -15.87 15.31 -8.79
N ASP A 505 -17.09 15.49 -9.27
CA ASP A 505 -18.33 15.22 -8.53
C ASP A 505 -19.36 14.56 -9.43
N LEU A 506 -19.83 13.37 -9.05
CA LEU A 506 -20.85 12.59 -9.77
C LEU A 506 -22.26 12.71 -9.16
N SER A 507 -22.46 13.54 -8.13
CA SER A 507 -23.75 13.74 -7.47
C SER A 507 -24.73 14.61 -8.29
#